data_39314c41e5e8ee989fceef02684e2761
#
_entry.id   39314c41e5e8ee989fceef02684e2761
#
_cell.length_a   1.000
_cell.length_b   1.000
_cell.length_c   1.000
_cell.angle_alpha   90.00
_cell.angle_beta   90.00
_cell.angle_gamma   90.00
#
_symmetry.space_group_name_H-M   'P 1'
#
loop_
_entity.id
_entity.type
_entity.pdbx_description
1 polymer ?
#
loop_
_entity_poly.entity_id
_entity_poly.type
_entity_poly.pdbx_seq_one_letter_code
_entity_poly.pdbx_strand_id
1 'polypeptide(L)'
;MRRILQLTLASALILLPAWLSAQDAHHDHASGAHGGERQGVVHFPNSGARAAQQPFLHGVALLHNFEYDDARAAFRDAERADSGFAMAYWGEALTFAQLLWGLDYADSARATLAKLGPTKEQRLARAGSPRERLYGAAVEALFEASDLPTRTHAYSTGLRALTKAYPSDLEARALLAVSLLFDRSGTPAEEQARTEESIRLARSVLSAQPDHPGGAHYLIHAADNPRYAPRALAAARAYSRIAPDAEHALHMPSHIFVQVGAWDDVISSNERAWAASRAWVKSHGVAPTELSFHTLVWLQYGYLQQGRFPAARALIDTAHAVLAGIDWNTSDVIDARYAEEQLRFAYARESGDWNVYGGRVPALAARNARDSSDRTALFASVDAYQVAFVAALVGDTAQANTIAATFRPRAVVARDEIAALVARARGDTATWIAQLQGAAKDDETRVHGGPPFAFPPHELLGDALLAAGRPKEAIAAYEKSLELMPNRTNAKQGLARARRAAGVTAERPRSSSAPARS
;
A
#
# COMPACT_ATOMS: atom_id res chain seq x y z
N MET A 1 18.98 52.20 -5.22
CA MET A 1 17.72 51.40 -5.27
C MET A 1 18.07 49.95 -5.48
N ARG A 2 18.21 49.20 -4.41
CA ARG A 2 18.51 47.73 -4.41
C ARG A 2 17.19 46.97 -4.40
N ARG A 3 16.91 46.17 -5.43
CA ARG A 3 15.83 45.19 -5.43
C ARG A 3 16.39 43.88 -4.84
N ILE A 4 15.87 43.51 -3.70
CA ILE A 4 16.11 42.23 -3.04
C ILE A 4 15.29 41.18 -3.77
N LEU A 5 15.96 40.21 -4.39
CA LEU A 5 15.37 39.00 -4.93
C LEU A 5 15.13 38.04 -3.76
N GLN A 6 13.89 37.85 -3.36
CA GLN A 6 13.50 36.76 -2.49
C GLN A 6 13.40 35.48 -3.31
N LEU A 7 14.39 34.63 -3.19
CA LEU A 7 14.33 33.23 -3.61
C LEU A 7 13.47 32.47 -2.59
N THR A 8 12.24 32.21 -2.94
CA THR A 8 11.44 31.21 -2.26
C THR A 8 11.93 29.84 -2.64
N LEU A 9 12.64 29.19 -1.73
CA LEU A 9 12.91 27.75 -1.80
C LEU A 9 11.58 27.01 -1.76
N ALA A 10 11.12 26.57 -2.91
CA ALA A 10 10.06 25.59 -3.01
C ALA A 10 10.64 24.23 -2.60
N SER A 11 10.36 23.82 -1.37
CA SER A 11 10.59 22.45 -0.92
C SER A 11 9.84 21.52 -1.87
N ALA A 12 10.58 20.79 -2.70
CA ALA A 12 10.06 19.72 -3.51
C ALA A 12 9.67 18.57 -2.58
N LEU A 13 8.42 18.57 -2.08
CA LEU A 13 7.80 17.37 -1.54
C LEU A 13 7.68 16.38 -2.71
N ILE A 14 8.65 15.49 -2.81
CA ILE A 14 8.52 14.28 -3.61
C ILE A 14 7.48 13.42 -2.90
N LEU A 15 6.23 13.57 -3.29
CA LEU A 15 5.21 12.60 -2.94
C LEU A 15 5.59 11.31 -3.68
N LEU A 16 6.25 10.37 -2.96
CA LEU A 16 6.05 8.97 -3.30
C LEU A 16 4.56 8.76 -3.51
N PRO A 17 4.17 8.01 -4.53
CA PRO A 17 2.76 7.71 -4.68
C PRO A 17 2.31 7.07 -3.37
N ALA A 18 1.29 7.63 -2.74
CA ALA A 18 0.58 7.06 -1.61
C ALA A 18 -0.23 5.83 -2.08
N TRP A 19 0.45 4.93 -2.81
CA TRP A 19 -0.10 3.75 -3.46
C TRP A 19 0.07 2.51 -2.59
N LEU A 20 0.81 2.66 -1.50
CA LEU A 20 1.19 1.57 -0.60
C LEU A 20 0.30 1.56 0.61
N SER A 21 -0.94 1.67 0.55
CA SER A 21 -1.80 1.36 1.69
C SER A 21 -3.11 2.13 1.69
N ALA A 22 -4.05 1.62 0.98
CA ALA A 22 -5.43 1.91 1.21
C ALA A 22 -6.05 0.66 1.84
N GLN A 23 -5.91 0.49 3.14
CA GLN A 23 -6.64 -0.50 3.92
C GLN A 23 -7.36 0.14 5.10
N ASP A 24 -8.59 -0.21 5.20
CA ASP A 24 -9.50 -0.28 6.34
C ASP A 24 -9.60 0.91 7.28
N ALA A 25 -10.65 1.70 7.10
CA ALA A 25 -11.24 2.47 8.17
C ALA A 25 -12.14 1.50 8.98
N HIS A 26 -11.60 0.88 10.02
CA HIS A 26 -12.42 0.11 10.95
C HIS A 26 -13.05 1.04 12.00
N HIS A 27 -14.34 0.86 12.22
CA HIS A 27 -15.09 1.54 13.29
C HIS A 27 -14.91 0.78 14.61
N ASP A 28 -14.99 1.49 15.74
CA ASP A 28 -14.97 0.89 17.09
C ASP A 28 -16.12 -0.12 17.25
N HIS A 29 -15.82 -1.41 17.19
CA HIS A 29 -16.76 -2.48 17.44
C HIS A 29 -16.42 -3.26 18.71
N ALA A 30 -17.45 -3.75 19.39
CA ALA A 30 -17.33 -4.44 20.66
C ALA A 30 -16.50 -5.73 20.55
N SER A 31 -15.55 -5.92 21.47
CA SER A 31 -14.64 -7.06 21.56
C SER A 31 -15.39 -8.40 21.68
N GLY A 32 -15.22 -9.26 20.66
CA GLY A 32 -15.48 -10.69 20.78
C GLY A 32 -14.30 -11.40 21.48
N ALA A 33 -14.54 -12.54 22.08
CA ALA A 33 -13.52 -13.31 22.82
C ALA A 33 -12.40 -13.80 21.87
N HIS A 34 -11.21 -13.21 21.96
CA HIS A 34 -10.03 -13.46 21.11
C HIS A 34 -9.15 -14.63 21.64
N GLY A 35 -9.73 -15.69 22.16
CA GLY A 35 -8.99 -16.83 22.68
C GLY A 35 -8.68 -17.86 21.58
N GLY A 36 -7.45 -17.86 21.03
CA GLY A 36 -6.96 -18.92 20.16
C GLY A 36 -6.42 -18.50 18.80
N GLU A 37 -6.42 -17.22 18.45
CA GLU A 37 -5.89 -16.72 17.18
C GLU A 37 -4.36 -16.78 17.13
N ARG A 38 -3.84 -17.26 16.01
CA ARG A 38 -2.39 -17.39 15.74
C ARG A 38 -1.89 -16.14 15.02
N GLN A 39 -1.41 -15.18 15.82
CA GLN A 39 -0.94 -13.86 15.35
C GLN A 39 0.59 -13.75 15.31
N GLY A 40 1.31 -14.87 15.40
CA GLY A 40 2.75 -14.92 15.63
C GLY A 40 3.12 -14.90 17.10
N VAL A 41 4.42 -14.89 17.40
CA VAL A 41 4.94 -14.90 18.77
C VAL A 41 5.64 -13.57 19.06
N VAL A 42 5.34 -12.99 20.22
CA VAL A 42 5.94 -11.75 20.70
C VAL A 42 6.51 -11.96 22.09
N HIS A 43 7.74 -11.51 22.28
CA HIS A 43 8.42 -11.52 23.58
C HIS A 43 8.70 -10.10 24.04
N PHE A 44 7.80 -9.56 24.85
CA PHE A 44 7.91 -8.19 25.36
C PHE A 44 7.96 -8.19 26.89
N PRO A 45 9.15 -8.30 27.52
CA PRO A 45 9.28 -8.15 28.96
C PRO A 45 8.73 -6.78 29.40
N ASN A 46 7.84 -6.75 30.39
CA ASN A 46 7.16 -5.53 30.83
C ASN A 46 6.78 -5.61 32.32
N SER A 47 6.34 -4.47 32.89
CA SER A 47 6.02 -4.32 34.30
C SER A 47 4.56 -4.60 34.66
N GLY A 48 3.70 -4.95 33.69
CA GLY A 48 2.28 -5.19 33.92
C GLY A 48 2.01 -6.37 34.83
N ALA A 49 0.91 -6.30 35.59
CA ALA A 49 0.46 -7.39 36.43
C ALA A 49 0.24 -8.68 35.63
N ARG A 50 0.33 -9.85 36.27
CA ARG A 50 0.17 -11.14 35.62
C ARG A 50 -1.11 -11.26 34.79
N ALA A 51 -2.21 -10.69 35.25
CA ALA A 51 -3.50 -10.72 34.55
C ALA A 51 -3.47 -9.88 33.25
N ALA A 52 -2.62 -8.85 33.17
CA ALA A 52 -2.51 -7.98 31.99
C ALA A 52 -1.55 -8.54 30.92
N GLN A 53 -0.73 -9.56 31.23
CA GLN A 53 0.32 -10.03 30.33
C GLN A 53 -0.23 -10.61 29.02
N GLN A 54 -1.20 -11.52 29.09
CA GLN A 54 -1.74 -12.20 27.91
C GLN A 54 -2.46 -11.21 26.98
N PRO A 55 -3.40 -10.36 27.45
CA PRO A 55 -4.02 -9.38 26.56
C PRO A 55 -3.02 -8.35 26.00
N PHE A 56 -2.02 -7.93 26.77
CA PHE A 56 -0.98 -7.01 26.28
C PHE A 56 -0.16 -7.64 25.14
N LEU A 57 0.37 -8.85 25.34
CA LEU A 57 1.19 -9.52 24.32
C LEU A 57 0.38 -9.84 23.06
N HIS A 58 -0.90 -10.19 23.22
CA HIS A 58 -1.83 -10.38 22.10
C HIS A 58 -2.04 -9.06 21.35
N GLY A 59 -2.28 -7.95 22.06
CA GLY A 59 -2.38 -6.62 21.46
C GLY A 59 -1.11 -6.20 20.69
N VAL A 60 0.08 -6.52 21.19
CA VAL A 60 1.34 -6.24 20.47
C VAL A 60 1.44 -7.09 19.20
N ALA A 61 1.07 -8.37 19.23
CA ALA A 61 1.07 -9.23 18.05
C ALA A 61 0.10 -8.74 16.97
N LEU A 62 -1.12 -8.35 17.36
CA LEU A 62 -2.13 -7.75 16.49
C LEU A 62 -1.64 -6.40 15.93
N LEU A 63 -1.01 -5.55 16.74
CA LEU A 63 -0.43 -4.28 16.29
C LEU A 63 0.66 -4.51 15.22
N HIS A 64 1.50 -5.53 15.36
CA HIS A 64 2.47 -5.90 14.34
C HIS A 64 1.84 -6.41 13.05
N ASN A 65 0.63 -6.96 13.11
CA ASN A 65 -0.13 -7.42 11.94
C ASN A 65 -1.04 -6.33 11.36
N PHE A 66 -1.07 -5.12 11.95
CA PHE A 66 -1.95 -4.00 11.60
C PHE A 66 -3.46 -4.28 11.79
N GLU A 67 -3.79 -5.27 12.61
CA GLU A 67 -5.16 -5.52 13.07
C GLU A 67 -5.50 -4.51 14.19
N TYR A 68 -5.60 -3.23 13.82
CA TYR A 68 -5.56 -2.11 14.77
C TYR A 68 -6.74 -2.08 15.74
N ASP A 69 -7.95 -2.47 15.31
CA ASP A 69 -9.15 -2.44 16.17
C ASP A 69 -9.11 -3.57 17.20
N ASP A 70 -8.74 -4.76 16.77
CA ASP A 70 -8.56 -5.90 17.66
C ASP A 70 -7.37 -5.69 18.62
N ALA A 71 -6.27 -5.08 18.12
CA ALA A 71 -5.15 -4.67 18.97
C ALA A 71 -5.60 -3.69 20.06
N ARG A 72 -6.42 -2.68 19.68
CA ARG A 72 -6.98 -1.69 20.60
C ARG A 72 -7.84 -2.34 21.68
N ALA A 73 -8.70 -3.28 21.28
CA ALA A 73 -9.51 -4.04 22.23
C ALA A 73 -8.65 -4.83 23.21
N ALA A 74 -7.62 -5.52 22.72
CA ALA A 74 -6.68 -6.29 23.55
C ALA A 74 -5.88 -5.39 24.52
N PHE A 75 -5.41 -4.22 24.10
CA PHE A 75 -4.75 -3.27 25.00
C PHE A 75 -5.71 -2.73 26.07
N ARG A 76 -6.95 -2.42 25.73
CA ARG A 76 -8.00 -2.03 26.70
C ARG A 76 -8.30 -3.14 27.70
N ASP A 77 -8.22 -4.41 27.29
CA ASP A 77 -8.31 -5.54 28.23
C ASP A 77 -7.14 -5.57 29.20
N ALA A 78 -5.93 -5.27 28.72
CA ALA A 78 -4.75 -5.15 29.57
C ALA A 78 -4.88 -3.96 30.56
N GLU A 79 -5.42 -2.80 30.13
CA GLU A 79 -5.71 -1.65 30.98
C GLU A 79 -6.74 -1.99 32.05
N ARG A 80 -7.79 -2.76 31.70
CA ARG A 80 -8.79 -3.21 32.69
C ARG A 80 -8.22 -4.18 33.70
N ALA A 81 -7.27 -5.03 33.28
CA ALA A 81 -6.61 -5.98 34.17
C ALA A 81 -5.57 -5.32 35.09
N ASP A 82 -4.96 -4.22 34.64
CA ASP A 82 -3.98 -3.43 35.40
C ASP A 82 -4.02 -1.96 34.95
N SER A 83 -4.80 -1.15 35.62
CA SER A 83 -4.97 0.28 35.30
C SER A 83 -3.71 1.13 35.52
N GLY A 84 -2.69 0.60 36.19
CA GLY A 84 -1.38 1.22 36.36
C GLY A 84 -0.36 0.89 35.28
N PHE A 85 -0.69 -0.06 34.40
CA PHE A 85 0.24 -0.58 33.38
C PHE A 85 0.38 0.37 32.19
N ALA A 86 1.35 1.29 32.27
CA ALA A 86 1.54 2.37 31.29
C ALA A 86 1.73 1.85 29.85
N MET A 87 2.36 0.68 29.68
CA MET A 87 2.61 0.12 28.35
C MET A 87 1.34 -0.34 27.61
N ALA A 88 0.25 -0.63 28.32
CA ALA A 88 -1.04 -0.92 27.68
C ALA A 88 -1.62 0.33 27.00
N TYR A 89 -1.55 1.48 27.66
CA TYR A 89 -1.95 2.77 27.10
C TYR A 89 -1.03 3.20 25.95
N TRP A 90 0.28 2.93 26.04
CA TRP A 90 1.21 3.08 24.92
C TRP A 90 0.76 2.26 23.70
N GLY A 91 0.41 0.99 23.89
CA GLY A 91 -0.08 0.12 22.84
C GLY A 91 -1.38 0.62 22.24
N GLU A 92 -2.38 0.96 23.07
CA GLU A 92 -3.64 1.56 22.60
C GLU A 92 -3.36 2.84 21.78
N ALA A 93 -2.49 3.73 22.26
CA ALA A 93 -2.17 4.96 21.54
C ALA A 93 -1.58 4.67 20.15
N LEU A 94 -0.68 3.68 20.01
CA LEU A 94 -0.09 3.33 18.71
C LEU A 94 -1.11 2.80 17.70
N THR A 95 -2.23 2.21 18.14
CA THR A 95 -3.28 1.75 17.19
C THR A 95 -3.93 2.91 16.42
N PHE A 96 -3.76 4.14 16.89
CA PHE A 96 -4.26 5.35 16.23
C PHE A 96 -3.27 5.95 15.22
N ALA A 97 -2.03 5.42 15.12
CA ALA A 97 -1.01 5.84 14.15
C ALA A 97 -0.95 4.85 12.97
N GLN A 98 -1.94 4.88 12.11
CA GLN A 98 -2.01 4.01 10.92
C GLN A 98 -1.31 4.67 9.73
N LEU A 99 -0.06 5.10 9.92
CA LEU A 99 0.65 6.05 9.06
C LEU A 99 1.05 5.49 7.70
N LEU A 100 1.26 4.16 7.59
CA LEU A 100 1.48 3.52 6.29
C LEU A 100 0.20 3.51 5.44
N TRP A 101 -0.96 3.62 6.06
CA TRP A 101 -2.25 3.76 5.38
C TRP A 101 -2.68 5.22 5.18
N GLY A 102 -1.84 6.17 5.60
CA GLY A 102 -2.12 7.60 5.49
C GLY A 102 -3.18 8.09 6.49
N LEU A 103 -3.44 7.33 7.56
CA LEU A 103 -4.40 7.67 8.60
C LEU A 103 -3.67 8.07 9.90
N ASP A 104 -4.07 9.20 10.48
CA ASP A 104 -3.49 9.77 11.70
C ASP A 104 -4.59 10.28 12.62
N TYR A 105 -4.89 9.49 13.65
CA TYR A 105 -5.90 9.82 14.66
C TYR A 105 -5.23 10.36 15.94
N ALA A 106 -4.34 11.32 15.80
CA ALA A 106 -3.51 11.83 16.89
C ALA A 106 -4.30 12.36 18.09
N ASP A 107 -5.51 12.91 17.89
CA ASP A 107 -6.36 13.36 19.00
C ASP A 107 -6.84 12.20 19.87
N SER A 108 -7.21 11.08 19.26
CA SER A 108 -7.61 9.87 19.98
C SER A 108 -6.43 9.27 20.76
N ALA A 109 -5.24 9.24 20.15
CA ALA A 109 -4.02 8.81 20.83
C ALA A 109 -3.69 9.70 22.05
N ARG A 110 -3.78 11.02 21.89
CA ARG A 110 -3.58 11.98 23.01
C ARG A 110 -4.60 11.77 24.12
N ALA A 111 -5.87 11.54 23.78
CA ALA A 111 -6.92 11.24 24.76
C ALA A 111 -6.63 9.95 25.53
N THR A 112 -6.12 8.92 24.85
CA THR A 112 -5.68 7.67 25.49
C THR A 112 -4.52 7.91 26.45
N LEU A 113 -3.47 8.58 26.01
CA LEU A 113 -2.30 8.89 26.86
C LEU A 113 -2.69 9.75 28.07
N ALA A 114 -3.63 10.68 27.93
CA ALA A 114 -4.11 11.53 29.03
C ALA A 114 -4.74 10.75 30.19
N LYS A 115 -5.20 9.50 29.97
CA LYS A 115 -5.67 8.62 31.05
C LYS A 115 -4.56 8.30 32.08
N LEU A 116 -3.27 8.31 31.67
CA LEU A 116 -2.12 8.09 32.55
C LEU A 116 -1.74 9.32 33.38
N GLY A 117 -2.13 10.50 32.95
CA GLY A 117 -1.85 11.77 33.63
C GLY A 117 -1.87 12.96 32.68
N PRO A 118 -2.12 14.18 33.22
CA PRO A 118 -2.31 15.39 32.41
C PRO A 118 -1.01 15.90 31.73
N THR A 119 0.17 15.58 32.28
CA THR A 119 1.44 16.02 31.67
C THR A 119 2.31 14.85 31.22
N LYS A 120 3.16 15.09 30.25
CA LYS A 120 4.13 14.10 29.72
C LYS A 120 5.01 13.52 30.84
N GLU A 121 5.49 14.37 31.76
CA GLU A 121 6.34 13.96 32.89
C GLU A 121 5.59 12.98 33.80
N GLN A 122 4.33 13.27 34.11
CA GLN A 122 3.49 12.40 34.93
C GLN A 122 3.22 11.06 34.26
N ARG A 123 2.95 11.07 32.94
CA ARG A 123 2.73 9.85 32.17
C ARG A 123 3.99 9.00 32.11
N LEU A 124 5.15 9.60 31.83
CA LEU A 124 6.44 8.91 31.80
C LEU A 124 6.88 8.40 33.19
N ALA A 125 6.43 9.03 34.27
CA ALA A 125 6.70 8.56 35.64
C ALA A 125 5.93 7.26 35.98
N ARG A 126 4.89 6.89 35.18
CA ARG A 126 4.15 5.64 35.33
C ARG A 126 4.88 4.41 34.73
N ALA A 127 5.91 4.63 33.92
CA ALA A 127 6.70 3.54 33.35
C ALA A 127 7.36 2.70 34.44
N GLY A 128 7.16 1.39 34.43
CA GLY A 128 7.67 0.49 35.49
C GLY A 128 9.18 0.19 35.38
N SER A 129 9.83 0.63 34.28
CA SER A 129 11.27 0.47 34.10
C SER A 129 11.86 1.59 33.24
N PRO A 130 13.19 1.82 33.31
CA PRO A 130 13.88 2.77 32.41
C PRO A 130 13.69 2.42 30.92
N ARG A 131 13.58 1.15 30.58
CA ARG A 131 13.31 0.67 29.22
C ARG A 131 11.90 1.10 28.77
N GLU A 132 10.87 0.84 29.55
CA GLU A 132 9.49 1.25 29.25
C GLU A 132 9.35 2.77 29.15
N ARG A 133 10.10 3.52 29.98
CA ARG A 133 10.12 4.97 29.90
C ARG A 133 10.64 5.48 28.56
N LEU A 134 11.60 4.81 27.92
CA LEU A 134 12.07 5.17 26.59
C LEU A 134 11.03 4.85 25.51
N TYR A 135 10.28 3.74 25.61
CA TYR A 135 9.13 3.47 24.76
C TYR A 135 8.07 4.57 24.88
N GLY A 136 7.67 4.88 26.12
CA GLY A 136 6.70 5.95 26.39
C GLY A 136 7.17 7.29 25.82
N ALA A 137 8.45 7.64 25.99
CA ALA A 137 9.01 8.89 25.46
C ALA A 137 8.96 8.96 23.93
N ALA A 138 9.18 7.85 23.23
CA ALA A 138 9.04 7.79 21.78
C ALA A 138 7.58 7.99 21.35
N VAL A 139 6.62 7.30 22.00
CA VAL A 139 5.19 7.45 21.72
C VAL A 139 4.71 8.87 22.00
N GLU A 140 5.12 9.48 23.11
CA GLU A 140 4.81 10.89 23.42
C GLU A 140 5.29 11.83 22.30
N ALA A 141 6.48 11.59 21.74
CA ALA A 141 7.00 12.41 20.63
C ALA A 141 6.17 12.23 19.34
N LEU A 142 5.65 11.02 19.08
CA LEU A 142 4.79 10.75 17.93
C LEU A 142 3.48 11.52 17.99
N PHE A 143 2.97 11.81 19.19
CA PHE A 143 1.68 12.47 19.37
C PHE A 143 1.79 13.89 19.95
N GLU A 144 2.96 14.49 19.94
CA GLU A 144 3.11 15.92 20.26
C GLU A 144 2.31 16.83 19.31
N ALA A 145 1.95 18.04 19.77
CA ALA A 145 1.19 19.00 18.99
C ALA A 145 2.11 19.69 17.95
N SER A 146 2.46 18.98 16.89
CA SER A 146 3.24 19.51 15.76
C SER A 146 2.84 18.86 14.44
N ASP A 147 3.49 19.23 13.33
CA ASP A 147 3.23 18.61 12.02
C ASP A 147 3.69 17.14 11.98
N LEU A 148 3.05 16.35 11.13
CA LEU A 148 3.29 14.92 11.03
C LEU A 148 4.75 14.55 10.68
N PRO A 149 5.44 15.22 9.73
CA PRO A 149 6.87 14.94 9.47
C PRO A 149 7.76 15.12 10.70
N THR A 150 7.56 16.21 11.47
CA THR A 150 8.30 16.45 12.70
C THR A 150 8.06 15.36 13.74
N ARG A 151 6.80 14.95 13.95
CA ARG A 151 6.41 13.91 14.89
C ARG A 151 6.98 12.53 14.53
N THR A 152 6.88 12.15 13.28
CA THR A 152 7.39 10.85 12.80
C THR A 152 8.91 10.77 12.88
N HIS A 153 9.61 11.87 12.59
CA HIS A 153 11.06 11.93 12.76
C HIS A 153 11.48 11.86 14.24
N ALA A 154 10.75 12.53 15.12
CA ALA A 154 11.01 12.47 16.56
C ALA A 154 10.77 11.05 17.12
N TYR A 155 9.74 10.35 16.64
CA TYR A 155 9.46 8.98 17.01
C TYR A 155 10.59 8.03 16.60
N SER A 156 11.01 8.06 15.33
CA SER A 156 12.12 7.22 14.85
C SER A 156 13.43 7.52 15.57
N THR A 157 13.68 8.80 15.92
CA THR A 157 14.84 9.20 16.73
C THR A 157 14.78 8.63 18.15
N GLY A 158 13.61 8.66 18.80
CA GLY A 158 13.37 8.05 20.11
C GLY A 158 13.61 6.54 20.10
N LEU A 159 13.11 5.85 19.07
CA LEU A 159 13.33 4.40 18.89
C LEU A 159 14.80 4.06 18.60
N ARG A 160 15.54 4.92 17.90
CA ARG A 160 17.01 4.75 17.74
C ARG A 160 17.73 4.83 19.09
N ALA A 161 17.36 5.80 19.93
CA ALA A 161 17.94 5.92 21.26
C ALA A 161 17.64 4.67 22.11
N LEU A 162 16.41 4.16 22.03
CA LEU A 162 15.98 2.94 22.70
C LEU A 162 16.78 1.71 22.21
N THR A 163 16.87 1.50 20.89
CA THR A 163 17.64 0.38 20.32
C THR A 163 19.13 0.46 20.62
N LYS A 164 19.68 1.65 20.74
CA LYS A 164 21.07 1.86 21.18
C LYS A 164 21.27 1.50 22.65
N ALA A 165 20.31 1.85 23.52
CA ALA A 165 20.36 1.56 24.96
C ALA A 165 20.10 0.07 25.23
N TYR A 166 19.25 -0.58 24.45
CA TYR A 166 18.83 -1.97 24.58
C TYR A 166 19.03 -2.74 23.27
N PRO A 167 20.28 -3.09 22.88
CA PRO A 167 20.57 -3.67 21.56
C PRO A 167 19.98 -5.06 21.33
N SER A 168 19.62 -5.79 22.36
CA SER A 168 18.97 -7.12 22.27
C SER A 168 17.44 -7.06 22.20
N ASP A 169 16.85 -5.85 22.32
CA ASP A 169 15.40 -5.65 22.29
C ASP A 169 14.87 -5.80 20.86
N LEU A 170 14.21 -6.93 20.58
CA LEU A 170 13.67 -7.23 19.24
C LEU A 170 12.46 -6.34 18.91
N GLU A 171 11.62 -6.04 19.90
CA GLU A 171 10.45 -5.18 19.73
C GLU A 171 10.87 -3.74 19.38
N ALA A 172 11.88 -3.19 20.07
CA ALA A 172 12.43 -1.88 19.74
C ALA A 172 12.98 -1.83 18.32
N ARG A 173 13.66 -2.91 17.86
CA ARG A 173 14.14 -3.01 16.49
C ARG A 173 13.00 -3.12 15.47
N ALA A 174 11.96 -3.89 15.77
CA ALA A 174 10.80 -4.04 14.89
C ALA A 174 10.06 -2.70 14.73
N LEU A 175 9.79 -2.02 15.84
CA LEU A 175 9.14 -0.71 15.81
C LEU A 175 10.02 0.36 15.14
N LEU A 176 11.34 0.33 15.34
CA LEU A 176 12.24 1.21 14.59
C LEU A 176 12.18 0.91 13.09
N ALA A 177 12.17 -0.37 12.69
CA ALA A 177 12.10 -0.74 11.28
C ALA A 177 10.86 -0.15 10.59
N VAL A 178 9.67 -0.29 11.19
CA VAL A 178 8.45 0.28 10.60
C VAL A 178 8.43 1.81 10.67
N SER A 179 8.94 2.41 11.75
CA SER A 179 8.95 3.87 11.90
C SER A 179 9.75 4.58 10.81
N LEU A 180 10.82 3.96 10.33
CA LEU A 180 11.65 4.48 9.23
C LEU A 180 10.92 4.55 7.89
N LEU A 181 9.86 3.75 7.71
CA LEU A 181 9.10 3.70 6.46
C LEU A 181 8.10 4.87 6.33
N PHE A 182 7.65 5.43 7.43
CA PHE A 182 6.77 6.60 7.43
C PHE A 182 7.46 7.91 7.87
N ASP A 183 8.74 7.88 8.23
CA ASP A 183 9.55 9.08 8.43
C ASP A 183 9.86 9.72 7.07
N ARG A 184 9.14 10.79 6.74
CA ARG A 184 9.24 11.52 5.46
C ARG A 184 10.19 12.73 5.52
N SER A 185 11.01 12.82 6.55
CA SER A 185 12.00 13.89 6.68
C SER A 185 13.20 13.70 5.74
N GLY A 186 13.83 14.80 5.34
CA GLY A 186 15.10 14.77 4.61
C GLY A 186 14.99 14.59 3.09
N THR A 187 16.09 14.17 2.49
CA THR A 187 16.29 14.01 1.05
C THR A 187 15.93 12.61 0.56
N PRO A 188 15.74 12.39 -0.76
CA PRO A 188 15.53 11.06 -1.32
C PRO A 188 16.66 10.06 -1.02
N ALA A 189 17.90 10.52 -0.92
CA ALA A 189 19.03 9.67 -0.54
C ALA A 189 18.94 9.20 0.92
N GLU A 190 18.49 10.07 1.82
CA GLU A 190 18.24 9.74 3.23
C GLU A 190 17.04 8.80 3.37
N GLU A 191 16.00 8.99 2.58
CA GLU A 191 14.86 8.07 2.53
C GLU A 191 15.29 6.67 2.07
N GLN A 192 16.12 6.58 1.01
CA GLN A 192 16.67 5.29 0.58
C GLN A 192 17.53 4.66 1.69
N ALA A 193 18.35 5.44 2.38
CA ALA A 193 19.16 4.94 3.49
C ALA A 193 18.30 4.40 4.65
N ARG A 194 17.18 5.08 4.98
CA ARG A 194 16.20 4.61 5.97
C ARG A 194 15.53 3.30 5.53
N THR A 195 15.15 3.19 4.26
CA THR A 195 14.58 1.94 3.71
C THR A 195 15.57 0.79 3.85
N GLU A 196 16.84 0.98 3.51
CA GLU A 196 17.86 -0.06 3.67
C GLU A 196 18.14 -0.41 5.13
N GLU A 197 18.07 0.59 6.03
CA GLU A 197 18.16 0.35 7.46
C GLU A 197 16.96 -0.45 7.98
N SER A 198 15.74 -0.10 7.56
CA SER A 198 14.52 -0.85 7.89
C SER A 198 14.64 -2.33 7.47
N ILE A 199 15.09 -2.59 6.24
CA ILE A 199 15.35 -3.95 5.75
C ILE A 199 16.35 -4.69 6.65
N ARG A 200 17.45 -4.06 7.07
CA ARG A 200 18.46 -4.69 7.94
C ARG A 200 17.88 -5.02 9.32
N LEU A 201 17.14 -4.07 9.91
CA LEU A 201 16.52 -4.24 11.23
C LEU A 201 15.48 -5.37 11.21
N ALA A 202 14.51 -5.32 10.29
CA ALA A 202 13.45 -6.32 10.17
C ALA A 202 14.04 -7.73 9.92
N ARG A 203 15.06 -7.85 9.06
CA ARG A 203 15.78 -9.13 8.86
C ARG A 203 16.47 -9.59 10.13
N SER A 204 17.06 -8.69 10.92
CA SER A 204 17.72 -9.06 12.18
C SER A 204 16.72 -9.59 13.21
N VAL A 205 15.52 -9.00 13.26
CA VAL A 205 14.42 -9.49 14.11
C VAL A 205 14.00 -10.89 13.67
N LEU A 206 13.67 -11.07 12.39
CA LEU A 206 13.22 -12.35 11.84
C LEU A 206 14.29 -13.45 11.96
N SER A 207 15.58 -13.10 11.88
CA SER A 207 16.68 -14.05 12.07
C SER A 207 16.84 -14.49 13.52
N ALA A 208 16.59 -13.58 14.48
CA ALA A 208 16.65 -13.89 15.91
C ALA A 208 15.40 -14.63 16.39
N GLN A 209 14.26 -14.31 15.83
CA GLN A 209 12.95 -14.89 16.16
C GLN A 209 12.15 -15.13 14.86
N PRO A 210 12.21 -16.37 14.29
CA PRO A 210 11.61 -16.67 12.99
C PRO A 210 10.07 -16.61 12.93
N ASP A 211 9.40 -16.60 14.07
CA ASP A 211 7.94 -16.49 14.21
C ASP A 211 7.47 -15.10 14.68
N HIS A 212 8.37 -14.10 14.65
CA HIS A 212 8.04 -12.72 15.00
C HIS A 212 7.23 -12.04 13.87
N PRO A 213 5.97 -11.63 14.09
CA PRO A 213 5.11 -11.09 13.04
C PRO A 213 5.68 -9.79 12.44
N GLY A 214 6.09 -8.83 13.27
CA GLY A 214 6.68 -7.57 12.82
C GLY A 214 7.98 -7.75 12.03
N GLY A 215 8.79 -8.77 12.32
CA GLY A 215 10.01 -9.06 11.57
C GLY A 215 9.73 -9.43 10.11
N ALA A 216 8.73 -10.27 9.86
CA ALA A 216 8.32 -10.63 8.50
C ALA A 216 7.58 -9.49 7.80
N HIS A 217 6.60 -8.91 8.46
CA HIS A 217 5.71 -7.86 7.94
C HIS A 217 6.50 -6.62 7.49
N TYR A 218 7.31 -6.07 8.38
CA TYR A 218 8.05 -4.84 8.10
C TYR A 218 9.16 -5.03 7.07
N LEU A 219 9.70 -6.24 6.95
CA LEU A 219 10.60 -6.60 5.86
C LEU A 219 9.89 -6.57 4.51
N ILE A 220 8.65 -7.05 4.44
CA ILE A 220 7.82 -6.98 3.23
C ILE A 220 7.59 -5.52 2.84
N HIS A 221 7.08 -4.68 3.75
CA HIS A 221 6.86 -3.27 3.48
C HIS A 221 8.14 -2.52 3.04
N ALA A 222 9.27 -2.77 3.70
CA ALA A 222 10.53 -2.12 3.36
C ALA A 222 11.07 -2.55 1.99
N ALA A 223 10.73 -3.75 1.55
CA ALA A 223 11.22 -4.33 0.31
C ALA A 223 10.19 -4.30 -0.85
N ASP A 224 9.04 -3.64 -0.67
CA ASP A 224 7.97 -3.60 -1.67
C ASP A 224 8.29 -2.67 -2.85
N ASN A 225 9.29 -3.06 -3.59
CA ASN A 225 9.66 -2.46 -4.88
C ASN A 225 10.55 -3.45 -5.67
N PRO A 226 10.70 -3.29 -7.00
CA PRO A 226 11.43 -4.23 -7.84
C PRO A 226 12.89 -4.47 -7.41
N ARG A 227 13.55 -3.44 -6.85
CA ARG A 227 14.96 -3.50 -6.44
C ARG A 227 15.17 -4.39 -5.22
N TYR A 228 14.25 -4.35 -4.25
CA TYR A 228 14.44 -5.00 -2.95
C TYR A 228 13.60 -6.26 -2.75
N ALA A 229 12.54 -6.44 -3.51
CA ALA A 229 11.61 -7.57 -3.36
C ALA A 229 12.28 -8.96 -3.30
N PRO A 230 13.32 -9.27 -4.11
CA PRO A 230 14.01 -10.56 -3.98
C PRO A 230 14.60 -10.83 -2.60
N ARG A 231 14.93 -9.77 -1.84
CA ARG A 231 15.50 -9.86 -0.48
C ARG A 231 14.46 -10.25 0.58
N ALA A 232 13.17 -10.07 0.30
CA ALA A 232 12.05 -10.37 1.21
C ALA A 232 11.26 -11.62 0.82
N LEU A 233 11.58 -12.31 -0.28
CA LEU A 233 10.79 -13.43 -0.79
C LEU A 233 10.62 -14.57 0.24
N ALA A 234 11.67 -14.88 1.02
CA ALA A 234 11.59 -15.89 2.06
C ALA A 234 10.67 -15.47 3.22
N ALA A 235 10.72 -14.19 3.61
CA ALA A 235 9.83 -13.62 4.63
C ALA A 235 8.37 -13.59 4.15
N ALA A 236 8.11 -13.21 2.90
CA ALA A 236 6.78 -13.25 2.30
C ALA A 236 6.19 -14.67 2.35
N ARG A 237 6.95 -15.69 1.97
CA ARG A 237 6.52 -17.10 2.07
C ARG A 237 6.32 -17.59 3.50
N ALA A 238 6.95 -16.97 4.48
CA ALA A 238 6.83 -17.33 5.89
C ALA A 238 5.65 -16.64 6.58
N TYR A 239 5.36 -15.38 6.23
CA TYR A 239 4.48 -14.51 6.99
C TYR A 239 3.07 -15.07 7.18
N SER A 240 2.45 -15.57 6.11
CA SER A 240 1.12 -16.20 6.20
C SER A 240 1.06 -17.50 7.03
N ARG A 241 2.22 -18.06 7.43
CA ARG A 241 2.31 -19.18 8.39
C ARG A 241 2.59 -18.69 9.79
N ILE A 242 3.24 -17.53 9.93
CA ILE A 242 3.52 -16.88 11.21
C ILE A 242 2.21 -16.38 11.82
N ALA A 243 1.41 -15.65 11.03
CA ALA A 243 0.13 -15.08 11.46
C ALA A 243 -1.02 -15.53 10.52
N PRO A 244 -1.41 -16.83 10.55
CA PRO A 244 -2.35 -17.39 9.59
C PRO A 244 -3.81 -16.93 9.80
N ASP A 245 -4.11 -16.33 10.93
CA ASP A 245 -5.46 -15.89 11.28
C ASP A 245 -5.63 -14.36 11.10
N ALA A 246 -4.54 -13.62 10.77
CA ALA A 246 -4.59 -12.22 10.37
C ALA A 246 -4.87 -12.07 8.87
N GLU A 247 -5.93 -11.37 8.49
CA GLU A 247 -6.28 -11.12 7.08
C GLU A 247 -5.11 -10.42 6.36
N HIS A 248 -4.58 -9.38 6.98
CA HIS A 248 -3.48 -8.60 6.43
C HIS A 248 -2.20 -9.45 6.23
N ALA A 249 -1.89 -10.36 7.16
CA ALA A 249 -0.73 -11.26 7.02
C ALA A 249 -0.91 -12.30 5.90
N LEU A 250 -2.14 -12.62 5.54
CA LEU A 250 -2.43 -13.47 4.39
C LEU A 250 -2.28 -12.72 3.06
N HIS A 251 -2.61 -11.41 3.03
CA HIS A 251 -2.52 -10.55 1.85
C HIS A 251 -1.09 -10.05 1.57
N MET A 252 -0.38 -9.56 2.58
CA MET A 252 0.91 -8.86 2.46
C MET A 252 2.00 -9.59 1.67
N PRO A 253 2.11 -10.92 1.70
CA PRO A 253 3.06 -11.64 0.84
C PRO A 253 2.90 -11.33 -0.65
N SER A 254 1.68 -11.01 -1.10
CA SER A 254 1.40 -10.70 -2.50
C SER A 254 2.14 -9.45 -3.01
N HIS A 255 2.48 -8.50 -2.15
CA HIS A 255 3.30 -7.34 -2.47
C HIS A 255 4.65 -7.75 -3.07
N ILE A 256 5.32 -8.71 -2.43
CA ILE A 256 6.59 -9.24 -2.93
C ILE A 256 6.38 -10.17 -4.13
N PHE A 257 5.33 -10.99 -4.13
CA PHE A 257 5.05 -11.93 -5.21
C PHE A 257 4.76 -11.22 -6.53
N VAL A 258 4.05 -10.08 -6.52
CA VAL A 258 3.83 -9.24 -7.70
C VAL A 258 5.16 -8.75 -8.28
N GLN A 259 6.07 -8.26 -7.43
CA GLN A 259 7.38 -7.72 -7.85
C GLN A 259 8.25 -8.78 -8.52
N VAL A 260 8.13 -10.05 -8.11
CA VAL A 260 8.92 -11.16 -8.67
C VAL A 260 8.14 -11.99 -9.71
N GLY A 261 6.88 -11.66 -9.98
CA GLY A 261 6.03 -12.35 -10.95
C GLY A 261 5.58 -13.74 -10.53
N ALA A 262 5.49 -14.01 -9.24
CA ALA A 262 5.01 -15.28 -8.68
C ALA A 262 3.46 -15.28 -8.61
N TRP A 263 2.82 -15.31 -9.77
CA TRP A 263 1.38 -15.09 -9.91
C TRP A 263 0.50 -16.13 -9.19
N ASP A 264 0.93 -17.40 -9.13
CA ASP A 264 0.22 -18.43 -8.35
C ASP A 264 0.22 -18.10 -6.86
N ASP A 265 1.37 -17.60 -6.35
CA ASP A 265 1.51 -17.17 -4.96
C ASP A 265 0.65 -15.91 -4.70
N VAL A 266 0.57 -14.95 -5.64
CA VAL A 266 -0.33 -13.78 -5.55
C VAL A 266 -1.78 -14.22 -5.41
N ILE A 267 -2.23 -15.13 -6.27
CA ILE A 267 -3.61 -15.63 -6.28
C ILE A 267 -3.91 -16.35 -4.96
N SER A 268 -3.08 -17.33 -4.59
CA SER A 268 -3.29 -18.12 -3.38
C SER A 268 -3.28 -17.27 -2.10
N SER A 269 -2.43 -16.25 -2.04
CA SER A 269 -2.38 -15.28 -0.92
C SER A 269 -3.71 -14.55 -0.78
N ASN A 270 -4.19 -13.96 -1.88
CA ASN A 270 -5.38 -13.12 -1.85
C ASN A 270 -6.69 -13.92 -1.79
N GLU A 271 -6.75 -15.16 -2.31
CA GLU A 271 -7.89 -16.04 -2.09
C GLU A 271 -8.10 -16.34 -0.60
N ARG A 272 -7.00 -16.60 0.13
CA ARG A 272 -7.06 -16.83 1.59
C ARG A 272 -7.41 -15.56 2.35
N ALA A 273 -6.80 -14.43 2.01
CA ALA A 273 -7.08 -13.15 2.65
C ALA A 273 -8.55 -12.72 2.42
N TRP A 274 -9.07 -12.86 1.21
CA TRP A 274 -10.48 -12.60 0.92
C TRP A 274 -11.42 -13.50 1.70
N ALA A 275 -11.07 -14.78 1.88
CA ALA A 275 -11.85 -15.70 2.71
C ALA A 275 -11.81 -15.30 4.19
N ALA A 276 -10.67 -14.88 4.70
CA ALA A 276 -10.51 -14.38 6.08
C ALA A 276 -11.33 -13.10 6.30
N SER A 277 -11.27 -12.13 5.38
CA SER A 277 -12.08 -10.91 5.43
C SER A 277 -13.57 -11.21 5.51
N ARG A 278 -14.08 -12.14 4.69
CA ARG A 278 -15.49 -12.55 4.75
C ARG A 278 -15.85 -13.22 6.09
N ALA A 279 -14.95 -14.01 6.65
CA ALA A 279 -15.15 -14.64 7.94
C ALA A 279 -15.18 -13.60 9.06
N TRP A 280 -14.29 -12.62 9.01
CA TRP A 280 -14.21 -11.51 9.97
C TRP A 280 -15.49 -10.66 9.94
N VAL A 281 -15.92 -10.18 8.76
CA VAL A 281 -17.16 -9.40 8.59
C VAL A 281 -18.37 -10.16 9.17
N LYS A 282 -18.45 -11.47 8.89
CA LYS A 282 -19.52 -12.31 9.41
C LYS A 282 -19.48 -12.46 10.94
N SER A 283 -18.30 -12.68 11.52
CA SER A 283 -18.16 -12.91 12.98
C SER A 283 -18.42 -11.64 13.79
N HIS A 284 -18.08 -10.48 13.24
CA HIS A 284 -18.29 -9.18 13.87
C HIS A 284 -19.69 -8.58 13.60
N GLY A 285 -20.44 -9.15 12.66
CA GLY A 285 -21.79 -8.67 12.32
C GLY A 285 -21.81 -7.28 11.70
N VAL A 286 -20.70 -6.89 11.05
CA VAL A 286 -20.55 -5.57 10.41
C VAL A 286 -21.05 -5.58 8.97
N ALA A 287 -21.14 -4.39 8.37
CA ALA A 287 -21.66 -4.24 7.01
C ALA A 287 -20.73 -4.89 5.96
N PRO A 288 -21.26 -5.39 4.83
CA PRO A 288 -20.43 -5.93 3.74
C PRO A 288 -19.46 -4.92 3.12
N THR A 289 -19.64 -3.63 3.35
CA THR A 289 -18.70 -2.57 2.94
C THR A 289 -17.35 -2.68 3.64
N GLU A 290 -17.29 -3.36 4.80
CA GLU A 290 -16.05 -3.61 5.54
C GLU A 290 -15.21 -4.78 4.98
N LEU A 291 -15.66 -5.43 3.91
CA LEU A 291 -14.85 -6.43 3.21
C LEU A 291 -13.58 -5.80 2.62
N SER A 292 -12.48 -6.53 2.65
CA SER A 292 -11.19 -6.09 2.08
C SER A 292 -11.22 -6.07 0.54
N PHE A 293 -11.83 -5.04 -0.03
CA PHE A 293 -11.88 -4.84 -1.48
C PHE A 293 -10.48 -4.65 -2.09
N HIS A 294 -9.55 -4.13 -1.31
CA HIS A 294 -8.14 -4.07 -1.68
C HIS A 294 -7.60 -5.46 -2.05
N THR A 295 -7.80 -6.44 -1.18
CA THR A 295 -7.44 -7.84 -1.44
C THR A 295 -8.10 -8.39 -2.71
N LEU A 296 -9.37 -8.02 -2.95
CA LEU A 296 -10.10 -8.46 -4.14
C LEU A 296 -9.49 -7.90 -5.44
N VAL A 297 -9.04 -6.64 -5.43
CA VAL A 297 -8.34 -6.00 -6.56
C VAL A 297 -7.00 -6.72 -6.86
N TRP A 298 -6.24 -7.09 -5.82
CA TRP A 298 -5.00 -7.83 -5.98
C TRP A 298 -5.22 -9.25 -6.50
N LEU A 299 -6.27 -9.92 -6.03
CA LEU A 299 -6.67 -11.24 -6.55
C LEU A 299 -7.01 -11.17 -8.03
N GLN A 300 -7.82 -10.18 -8.43
CA GLN A 300 -8.15 -9.97 -9.83
C GLN A 300 -6.90 -9.73 -10.67
N TYR A 301 -5.97 -8.92 -10.17
CA TYR A 301 -4.73 -8.64 -10.89
C TYR A 301 -3.90 -9.92 -11.11
N GLY A 302 -3.79 -10.79 -10.12
CA GLY A 302 -3.17 -12.11 -10.28
C GLY A 302 -3.81 -12.94 -11.40
N TYR A 303 -5.15 -13.04 -11.42
CA TYR A 303 -5.87 -13.72 -12.49
C TYR A 303 -5.61 -13.09 -13.86
N LEU A 304 -5.62 -11.77 -13.96
CA LEU A 304 -5.39 -11.04 -15.20
C LEU A 304 -3.97 -11.28 -15.75
N GLN A 305 -2.96 -11.29 -14.88
CA GLN A 305 -1.58 -11.55 -15.29
C GLN A 305 -1.37 -13.01 -15.78
N GLN A 306 -2.22 -13.95 -15.36
CA GLN A 306 -2.23 -15.31 -15.87
C GLN A 306 -3.16 -15.53 -17.07
N GLY A 307 -3.87 -14.49 -17.55
CA GLY A 307 -4.86 -14.63 -18.62
C GLY A 307 -6.13 -15.37 -18.20
N ARG A 308 -6.38 -15.53 -16.90
CA ARG A 308 -7.60 -16.17 -16.35
C ARG A 308 -8.77 -15.19 -16.37
N PHE A 309 -9.06 -14.63 -17.55
CA PHE A 309 -10.07 -13.57 -17.73
C PHE A 309 -11.47 -13.91 -17.21
N PRO A 310 -12.00 -15.15 -17.38
CA PRO A 310 -13.31 -15.48 -16.79
C PRO A 310 -13.33 -15.36 -15.27
N ALA A 311 -12.28 -15.81 -14.57
CA ALA A 311 -12.16 -15.70 -13.12
C ALA A 311 -12.03 -14.22 -12.69
N ALA A 312 -11.23 -13.44 -13.40
CA ALA A 312 -11.08 -12.01 -13.15
C ALA A 312 -12.41 -11.25 -13.36
N ARG A 313 -13.19 -11.61 -14.37
CA ARG A 313 -14.51 -11.03 -14.65
C ARG A 313 -15.51 -11.32 -13.53
N ALA A 314 -15.53 -12.55 -13.01
CA ALA A 314 -16.42 -12.97 -11.95
C ALA A 314 -16.23 -12.16 -10.64
N LEU A 315 -15.05 -11.57 -10.42
CA LEU A 315 -14.83 -10.72 -9.25
C LEU A 315 -15.54 -9.35 -9.37
N ILE A 316 -15.75 -8.85 -10.60
CA ILE A 316 -16.60 -7.66 -10.81
C ILE A 316 -18.04 -7.97 -10.39
N ASP A 317 -18.56 -9.13 -10.82
CA ASP A 317 -19.91 -9.56 -10.47
C ASP A 317 -20.05 -9.81 -8.96
N THR A 318 -18.97 -10.31 -8.32
CA THR A 318 -18.91 -10.49 -6.85
C THR A 318 -18.98 -9.14 -6.12
N ALA A 319 -18.18 -8.15 -6.51
CA ALA A 319 -18.22 -6.81 -5.93
C ALA A 319 -19.59 -6.16 -6.15
N HIS A 320 -20.13 -6.24 -7.36
CA HIS A 320 -21.46 -5.73 -7.69
C HIS A 320 -22.55 -6.34 -6.79
N ALA A 321 -22.56 -7.66 -6.61
CA ALA A 321 -23.54 -8.35 -5.78
C ALA A 321 -23.44 -7.97 -4.29
N VAL A 322 -22.22 -7.80 -3.77
CA VAL A 322 -21.97 -7.39 -2.38
C VAL A 322 -22.43 -5.95 -2.14
N LEU A 323 -22.19 -5.07 -3.10
CA LEU A 323 -22.44 -3.63 -2.98
C LEU A 323 -23.86 -3.23 -3.44
N ALA A 324 -24.62 -4.17 -4.01
CA ALA A 324 -26.00 -3.91 -4.42
C ALA A 324 -26.87 -3.54 -3.22
N GLY A 325 -27.54 -2.39 -3.32
CA GLY A 325 -28.45 -1.92 -2.28
C GLY A 325 -27.79 -1.16 -1.13
N ILE A 326 -26.50 -0.90 -1.18
CA ILE A 326 -25.83 -0.06 -0.16
C ILE A 326 -26.31 1.38 -0.28
N ASP A 327 -26.73 1.95 0.85
CA ASP A 327 -26.98 3.39 0.96
C ASP A 327 -25.65 4.14 1.13
N TRP A 328 -25.13 4.63 0.03
CA TRP A 328 -23.85 5.38 -0.01
C TRP A 328 -23.88 6.73 0.71
N ASN A 329 -25.04 7.21 1.16
CA ASN A 329 -25.12 8.41 2.00
C ASN A 329 -24.75 8.12 3.46
N THR A 330 -24.86 6.86 3.88
CA THR A 330 -24.58 6.41 5.23
C THR A 330 -23.29 5.61 5.36
N SER A 331 -22.74 5.09 4.25
CA SER A 331 -21.49 4.34 4.25
C SER A 331 -20.29 5.27 4.03
N ASP A 332 -19.32 5.22 4.93
CA ASP A 332 -18.06 5.98 4.86
C ASP A 332 -16.89 5.14 4.33
N VAL A 333 -17.12 3.86 3.98
CA VAL A 333 -16.05 2.95 3.54
C VAL A 333 -15.66 3.25 2.10
N ILE A 334 -14.55 3.98 1.97
CA ILE A 334 -14.08 4.52 0.70
C ILE A 334 -13.67 3.43 -0.30
N ASP A 335 -13.04 2.35 0.19
CA ASP A 335 -12.55 1.25 -0.67
C ASP A 335 -13.71 0.53 -1.36
N ALA A 336 -14.78 0.25 -0.61
CA ALA A 336 -15.99 -0.35 -1.15
C ALA A 336 -16.62 0.50 -2.24
N ARG A 337 -16.68 1.82 -2.04
CA ARG A 337 -17.30 2.77 -2.97
C ARG A 337 -16.69 2.75 -4.37
N TYR A 338 -15.39 2.54 -4.46
CA TYR A 338 -14.66 2.56 -5.73
C TYR A 338 -14.28 1.17 -6.26
N ALA A 339 -14.54 0.12 -5.48
CA ALA A 339 -14.06 -1.24 -5.79
C ALA A 339 -14.56 -1.77 -7.14
N GLU A 340 -15.85 -1.65 -7.42
CA GLU A 340 -16.43 -2.18 -8.67
C GLU A 340 -15.80 -1.52 -9.90
N GLU A 341 -15.64 -0.19 -9.90
CA GLU A 341 -15.05 0.52 -11.03
C GLU A 341 -13.56 0.20 -11.19
N GLN A 342 -12.81 0.09 -10.09
CA GLN A 342 -11.41 -0.33 -10.14
C GLN A 342 -11.26 -1.72 -10.76
N LEU A 343 -12.08 -2.68 -10.35
CA LEU A 343 -12.08 -4.03 -10.90
C LEU A 343 -12.46 -4.04 -12.40
N ARG A 344 -13.45 -3.24 -12.79
CA ARG A 344 -13.90 -3.10 -14.17
C ARG A 344 -12.82 -2.49 -15.05
N PHE A 345 -12.19 -1.41 -14.59
CA PHE A 345 -11.12 -0.75 -15.34
C PHE A 345 -9.88 -1.63 -15.45
N ALA A 346 -9.47 -2.29 -14.36
CA ALA A 346 -8.34 -3.21 -14.38
C ALA A 346 -8.59 -4.38 -15.34
N TYR A 347 -9.81 -4.95 -15.34
CA TYR A 347 -10.20 -5.99 -16.28
C TYR A 347 -10.07 -5.51 -17.74
N ALA A 348 -10.67 -4.37 -18.09
CA ALA A 348 -10.62 -3.82 -19.44
C ALA A 348 -9.19 -3.52 -19.90
N ARG A 349 -8.39 -2.92 -19.03
CA ARG A 349 -6.99 -2.58 -19.29
C ARG A 349 -6.12 -3.81 -19.58
N GLU A 350 -6.25 -4.85 -18.76
CA GLU A 350 -5.37 -6.03 -18.88
C GLU A 350 -5.85 -7.02 -19.95
N SER A 351 -7.17 -7.16 -20.16
CA SER A 351 -7.74 -8.04 -21.17
C SER A 351 -7.85 -7.39 -22.56
N GLY A 352 -7.88 -6.07 -22.63
CA GLY A 352 -8.23 -5.32 -23.85
C GLY A 352 -9.73 -5.32 -24.14
N ASP A 353 -10.56 -5.94 -23.30
CA ASP A 353 -12.02 -6.02 -23.50
C ASP A 353 -12.75 -4.82 -22.90
N TRP A 354 -12.78 -3.72 -23.64
CA TRP A 354 -13.50 -2.49 -23.26
C TRP A 354 -15.02 -2.62 -23.41
N ASN A 355 -15.54 -3.72 -23.99
CA ASN A 355 -16.98 -3.98 -24.07
C ASN A 355 -17.61 -4.18 -22.69
N VAL A 356 -16.81 -4.40 -21.65
CA VAL A 356 -17.26 -4.43 -20.26
C VAL A 356 -18.02 -3.16 -19.84
N TYR A 357 -17.81 -2.04 -20.56
CA TYR A 357 -18.53 -0.78 -20.39
C TYR A 357 -19.77 -0.65 -21.27
N GLY A 358 -20.03 -1.59 -22.19
CA GLY A 358 -21.18 -1.54 -23.11
C GLY A 358 -21.20 -0.32 -24.02
N GLY A 359 -20.03 0.24 -24.36
CA GLY A 359 -19.90 1.46 -25.15
C GLY A 359 -20.31 2.75 -24.42
N ARG A 360 -20.47 2.71 -23.12
CA ARG A 360 -20.89 3.85 -22.28
C ARG A 360 -19.72 4.37 -21.43
N VAL A 361 -19.69 5.67 -21.22
CA VAL A 361 -18.82 6.27 -20.20
C VAL A 361 -19.45 6.05 -18.83
N PRO A 362 -18.72 5.49 -17.85
CA PRO A 362 -19.27 5.35 -16.50
C PRO A 362 -19.49 6.72 -15.85
N ALA A 363 -20.42 6.79 -14.90
CA ALA A 363 -20.60 7.98 -14.09
C ALA A 363 -19.48 8.05 -13.05
N LEU A 364 -19.03 9.27 -12.71
CA LEU A 364 -18.16 9.48 -11.57
C LEU A 364 -18.88 9.04 -10.29
N ALA A 365 -18.17 8.34 -9.40
CA ALA A 365 -18.72 7.97 -8.12
C ALA A 365 -19.16 9.20 -7.31
N ALA A 366 -20.32 9.12 -6.68
CA ALA A 366 -20.79 10.19 -5.82
C ALA A 366 -19.82 10.38 -4.65
N ARG A 367 -19.31 11.61 -4.47
CA ARG A 367 -18.44 11.93 -3.35
C ARG A 367 -19.25 12.04 -2.07
N ASN A 368 -18.77 11.44 -0.98
CA ASN A 368 -19.31 11.77 0.32
C ASN A 368 -18.86 13.20 0.67
N ALA A 369 -19.81 14.13 0.79
CA ALA A 369 -19.52 15.53 1.10
C ALA A 369 -18.90 15.71 2.51
N ARG A 370 -18.96 14.69 3.37
CA ARG A 370 -18.46 14.73 4.75
C ARG A 370 -17.01 14.32 4.88
N ASP A 371 -16.46 13.58 3.91
CA ASP A 371 -15.08 13.11 3.96
C ASP A 371 -14.20 13.92 2.99
N SER A 372 -13.34 14.77 3.56
CA SER A 372 -12.35 15.58 2.85
C SER A 372 -10.92 15.04 3.02
N SER A 373 -10.75 13.81 3.49
CA SER A 373 -9.43 13.21 3.71
C SER A 373 -8.62 13.13 2.42
N ASP A 374 -7.28 13.11 2.56
CA ASP A 374 -6.38 12.94 1.41
C ASP A 374 -6.60 11.61 0.70
N ARG A 375 -7.03 10.58 1.43
CA ARG A 375 -7.39 9.26 0.91
C ARG A 375 -8.61 9.36 -0.01
N THR A 376 -9.71 9.96 0.43
CA THR A 376 -10.89 10.21 -0.40
C THR A 376 -10.56 11.00 -1.65
N ALA A 377 -9.70 12.01 -1.52
CA ALA A 377 -9.26 12.80 -2.66
C ALA A 377 -8.39 11.98 -3.65
N LEU A 378 -7.63 11.01 -3.17
CA LEU A 378 -6.87 10.08 -4.01
C LEU A 378 -7.81 9.17 -4.81
N PHE A 379 -8.73 8.47 -4.15
CA PHE A 379 -9.69 7.57 -4.83
C PHE A 379 -10.56 8.31 -5.84
N ALA A 380 -11.05 9.50 -5.48
CA ALA A 380 -11.80 10.34 -6.41
C ALA A 380 -10.96 10.79 -7.63
N SER A 381 -9.65 10.96 -7.46
CA SER A 381 -8.74 11.27 -8.57
C SER A 381 -8.50 10.07 -9.47
N VAL A 382 -8.42 8.87 -8.90
CA VAL A 382 -8.32 7.59 -9.64
C VAL A 382 -9.60 7.35 -10.45
N ASP A 383 -10.78 7.49 -9.84
CA ASP A 383 -12.07 7.37 -10.49
C ASP A 383 -12.20 8.37 -11.65
N ALA A 384 -11.88 9.64 -11.41
CA ALA A 384 -11.90 10.66 -12.46
C ALA A 384 -10.97 10.34 -13.64
N TYR A 385 -9.77 9.80 -13.37
CA TYR A 385 -8.86 9.34 -14.42
C TYR A 385 -9.48 8.19 -15.23
N GLN A 386 -10.05 7.17 -14.57
CA GLN A 386 -10.62 5.99 -15.22
C GLN A 386 -11.80 6.39 -16.12
N VAL A 387 -12.69 7.24 -15.62
CA VAL A 387 -13.83 7.76 -16.39
C VAL A 387 -13.37 8.60 -17.60
N ALA A 388 -12.38 9.49 -17.40
CA ALA A 388 -11.82 10.29 -18.50
C ALA A 388 -11.15 9.42 -19.56
N PHE A 389 -10.44 8.36 -19.13
CA PHE A 389 -9.78 7.41 -20.01
C PHE A 389 -10.81 6.68 -20.91
N VAL A 390 -11.88 6.15 -20.30
CA VAL A 390 -12.97 5.49 -21.05
C VAL A 390 -13.66 6.47 -21.99
N ALA A 391 -13.95 7.71 -21.55
CA ALA A 391 -14.52 8.75 -22.40
C ALA A 391 -13.67 9.01 -23.64
N ALA A 392 -12.36 9.15 -23.47
CA ALA A 392 -11.43 9.33 -24.60
C ALA A 392 -11.40 8.12 -25.54
N LEU A 393 -11.49 6.90 -25.02
CA LEU A 393 -11.51 5.67 -25.82
C LEU A 393 -12.77 5.52 -26.68
N VAL A 394 -13.94 5.92 -26.16
CA VAL A 394 -15.21 5.86 -26.91
C VAL A 394 -15.40 7.08 -27.82
N GLY A 395 -14.43 8.00 -27.86
CA GLY A 395 -14.44 9.20 -28.71
C GLY A 395 -15.13 10.42 -28.11
N ASP A 396 -15.61 10.36 -26.86
CA ASP A 396 -16.14 11.54 -26.15
C ASP A 396 -14.99 12.40 -25.60
N THR A 397 -14.29 13.04 -26.54
CA THR A 397 -13.14 13.90 -26.22
C THR A 397 -13.53 15.14 -25.42
N ALA A 398 -14.79 15.60 -25.50
CA ALA A 398 -15.27 16.75 -24.74
C ALA A 398 -15.40 16.40 -23.26
N GLN A 399 -16.02 15.28 -22.93
CA GLN A 399 -16.14 14.80 -21.55
C GLN A 399 -14.75 14.46 -20.95
N ALA A 400 -13.89 13.78 -21.73
CA ALA A 400 -12.53 13.47 -21.31
C ALA A 400 -11.75 14.73 -20.90
N ASN A 401 -11.77 15.77 -21.72
CA ASN A 401 -11.10 17.05 -21.41
C ASN A 401 -11.72 17.77 -20.21
N THR A 402 -13.06 17.76 -20.08
CA THR A 402 -13.76 18.39 -18.96
C THR A 402 -13.33 17.74 -17.63
N ILE A 403 -13.25 16.43 -17.58
CA ILE A 403 -12.82 15.70 -16.38
C ILE A 403 -11.33 15.93 -16.13
N ALA A 404 -10.47 15.83 -17.15
CA ALA A 404 -9.03 16.03 -17.01
C ALA A 404 -8.67 17.44 -16.50
N ALA A 405 -9.47 18.45 -16.81
CA ALA A 405 -9.32 19.80 -16.27
C ALA A 405 -9.52 19.90 -14.75
N THR A 406 -10.18 18.90 -14.14
CA THR A 406 -10.36 18.81 -12.68
C THR A 406 -9.17 18.16 -11.96
N PHE A 407 -8.22 17.58 -12.68
CA PHE A 407 -7.10 16.90 -12.08
C PHE A 407 -6.19 17.86 -11.31
N ARG A 408 -5.69 17.41 -10.16
CA ARG A 408 -4.75 18.21 -9.37
C ARG A 408 -3.51 18.58 -10.21
N PRO A 409 -2.88 19.75 -9.98
CA PRO A 409 -1.72 20.21 -10.76
C PRO A 409 -0.59 19.17 -10.86
N ARG A 410 -0.41 18.33 -9.84
CA ARG A 410 0.63 17.29 -9.79
C ARG A 410 0.25 15.99 -10.54
N ALA A 411 -0.98 15.82 -11.01
CA ALA A 411 -1.40 14.66 -11.79
C ALA A 411 -0.97 14.78 -13.26
N VAL A 412 0.31 15.06 -13.51
CA VAL A 412 0.86 15.33 -14.86
C VAL A 412 0.70 14.10 -15.74
N VAL A 413 1.15 12.92 -15.26
CA VAL A 413 1.04 11.66 -16.01
C VAL A 413 -0.39 11.40 -16.46
N ALA A 414 -1.36 11.49 -15.54
CA ALA A 414 -2.77 11.25 -15.87
C ALA A 414 -3.30 12.25 -16.92
N ARG A 415 -2.93 13.54 -16.82
CA ARG A 415 -3.32 14.54 -17.83
C ARG A 415 -2.74 14.26 -19.19
N ASP A 416 -1.46 13.93 -19.25
CA ASP A 416 -0.75 13.66 -20.49
C ASP A 416 -1.29 12.39 -21.18
N GLU A 417 -1.65 11.36 -20.41
CA GLU A 417 -2.31 10.17 -20.96
C GLU A 417 -3.69 10.48 -21.55
N ILE A 418 -4.52 11.28 -20.86
CA ILE A 418 -5.83 11.68 -21.41
C ILE A 418 -5.64 12.55 -22.64
N ALA A 419 -4.71 13.52 -22.62
CA ALA A 419 -4.39 14.37 -23.77
C ALA A 419 -3.89 13.52 -24.96
N ALA A 420 -3.08 12.49 -24.71
CA ALA A 420 -2.62 11.54 -25.71
C ALA A 420 -3.78 10.77 -26.36
N LEU A 421 -4.73 10.26 -25.57
CA LEU A 421 -5.89 9.55 -26.09
C LEU A 421 -6.82 10.47 -26.89
N VAL A 422 -7.00 11.69 -26.45
CA VAL A 422 -7.75 12.73 -27.20
C VAL A 422 -7.06 13.03 -28.53
N ALA A 423 -5.72 13.17 -28.57
CA ALA A 423 -4.97 13.36 -29.81
C ALA A 423 -5.13 12.15 -30.75
N ARG A 424 -5.04 10.93 -30.21
CA ARG A 424 -5.31 9.70 -30.97
C ARG A 424 -6.69 9.70 -31.58
N ALA A 425 -7.73 10.04 -30.83
CA ALA A 425 -9.11 10.09 -31.32
C ALA A 425 -9.31 11.09 -32.47
N ARG A 426 -8.46 12.12 -32.53
CA ARG A 426 -8.43 13.15 -33.62
C ARG A 426 -7.52 12.76 -34.79
N GLY A 427 -6.82 11.63 -34.73
CA GLY A 427 -5.86 11.19 -35.74
C GLY A 427 -4.51 11.92 -35.69
N ASP A 428 -4.24 12.70 -34.66
CA ASP A 428 -2.96 13.41 -34.47
C ASP A 428 -1.93 12.48 -33.81
N THR A 429 -1.28 11.68 -34.66
CA THR A 429 -0.27 10.70 -34.22
C THR A 429 0.95 11.36 -33.57
N ALA A 430 1.35 12.56 -34.04
CA ALA A 430 2.53 13.25 -33.52
C ALA A 430 2.29 13.71 -32.07
N THR A 431 1.17 14.39 -31.80
CA THR A 431 0.79 14.81 -30.46
C THR A 431 0.51 13.59 -29.56
N TRP A 432 -0.14 12.53 -30.07
CA TRP A 432 -0.36 11.30 -29.33
C TRP A 432 0.92 10.73 -28.73
N ILE A 433 1.96 10.55 -29.58
CA ILE A 433 3.26 10.02 -29.13
C ILE A 433 3.98 11.02 -28.21
N ALA A 434 3.97 12.30 -28.51
CA ALA A 434 4.66 13.31 -27.70
C ALA A 434 4.12 13.39 -26.26
N GLN A 435 2.79 13.34 -26.08
CA GLN A 435 2.16 13.33 -24.78
C GLN A 435 2.51 12.06 -23.99
N LEU A 436 2.50 10.89 -24.65
CA LEU A 436 2.91 9.64 -23.99
C LEU A 436 4.41 9.62 -23.61
N GLN A 437 5.27 10.24 -24.39
CA GLN A 437 6.69 10.41 -24.02
C GLN A 437 6.85 11.28 -22.77
N GLY A 438 6.04 12.34 -22.64
CA GLY A 438 5.99 13.18 -21.43
C GLY A 438 5.54 12.36 -20.23
N ALA A 439 4.39 11.69 -20.33
CA ALA A 439 3.85 10.84 -19.27
C ALA A 439 4.84 9.74 -18.84
N ALA A 440 5.46 9.06 -19.80
CA ALA A 440 6.44 8.00 -19.54
C ALA A 440 7.68 8.51 -18.80
N LYS A 441 8.21 9.67 -19.18
CA LYS A 441 9.36 10.29 -18.51
C LYS A 441 9.02 10.67 -17.06
N ASP A 442 7.85 11.26 -16.83
CA ASP A 442 7.42 11.66 -15.49
C ASP A 442 7.15 10.44 -14.59
N ASP A 443 6.72 9.32 -15.19
CA ASP A 443 6.48 8.06 -14.48
C ASP A 443 7.77 7.38 -13.98
N GLU A 444 8.92 7.61 -14.64
CA GLU A 444 10.21 7.03 -14.23
C GLU A 444 10.68 7.45 -12.84
N THR A 445 10.14 8.54 -12.31
CA THR A 445 10.44 9.02 -10.94
C THR A 445 9.59 8.37 -9.87
N ARG A 446 8.66 7.49 -10.25
CA ARG A 446 7.69 6.86 -9.33
C ARG A 446 8.14 5.48 -8.90
N VAL A 447 7.73 5.08 -7.70
CA VAL A 447 7.86 3.70 -7.23
C VAL A 447 6.56 2.96 -7.55
N HIS A 448 6.68 1.78 -8.14
CA HIS A 448 5.57 0.93 -8.53
C HIS A 448 5.51 -0.28 -7.60
N GLY A 449 4.52 -0.31 -6.70
CA GLY A 449 4.40 -1.29 -5.61
C GLY A 449 3.20 -2.23 -5.70
N GLY A 450 2.54 -2.39 -6.84
CA GLY A 450 1.37 -3.30 -6.88
C GLY A 450 0.59 -3.21 -8.18
N PRO A 451 -0.71 -3.61 -8.18
CA PRO A 451 -1.57 -3.44 -9.32
C PRO A 451 -1.68 -1.96 -9.70
N PRO A 452 -1.43 -1.59 -10.97
CA PRO A 452 -1.51 -0.19 -11.37
C PRO A 452 -2.97 0.28 -11.39
N PHE A 453 -3.26 1.46 -10.85
CA PHE A 453 -4.58 2.08 -10.95
C PHE A 453 -4.81 2.79 -12.29
N ALA A 454 -3.74 3.35 -12.85
CA ALA A 454 -3.71 3.95 -14.18
C ALA A 454 -3.11 2.97 -15.20
N PHE A 455 -3.11 3.34 -16.44
CA PHE A 455 -2.39 2.58 -17.45
C PHE A 455 -0.87 2.85 -17.29
N PRO A 456 0.01 1.85 -17.42
CA PRO A 456 1.46 2.10 -17.39
C PRO A 456 1.88 2.91 -18.63
N PRO A 457 2.42 4.14 -18.47
CA PRO A 457 2.67 5.06 -19.59
C PRO A 457 3.63 4.49 -20.63
N HIS A 458 4.65 3.75 -20.22
CA HIS A 458 5.59 3.10 -21.13
C HIS A 458 4.95 1.99 -21.98
N GLU A 459 3.89 1.31 -21.49
CA GLU A 459 3.12 0.35 -22.29
C GLU A 459 2.30 1.08 -23.35
N LEU A 460 1.57 2.15 -22.97
CA LEU A 460 0.84 2.98 -23.91
C LEU A 460 1.76 3.57 -24.98
N LEU A 461 2.94 4.05 -24.60
CA LEU A 461 3.95 4.57 -25.52
C LEU A 461 4.42 3.47 -26.49
N GLY A 462 4.70 2.28 -25.98
CA GLY A 462 5.08 1.13 -26.80
C GLY A 462 4.02 0.77 -27.85
N ASP A 463 2.74 0.72 -27.43
CA ASP A 463 1.62 0.47 -28.34
C ASP A 463 1.47 1.58 -29.40
N ALA A 464 1.59 2.85 -29.02
CA ALA A 464 1.53 3.98 -29.93
C ALA A 464 2.66 3.95 -30.97
N LEU A 465 3.90 3.66 -30.54
CA LEU A 465 5.07 3.55 -31.42
C LEU A 465 4.93 2.37 -32.39
N LEU A 466 4.40 1.24 -31.93
CA LEU A 466 4.11 0.11 -32.82
C LEU A 466 3.06 0.47 -33.88
N ALA A 467 1.99 1.14 -33.48
CA ALA A 467 0.95 1.60 -34.41
C ALA A 467 1.48 2.62 -35.43
N ALA A 468 2.47 3.42 -35.05
CA ALA A 468 3.16 4.38 -35.91
C ALA A 468 4.28 3.76 -36.78
N GLY A 469 4.49 2.44 -36.76
CA GLY A 469 5.55 1.77 -37.53
C GLY A 469 6.97 2.02 -37.01
N ARG A 470 7.12 2.32 -35.72
CA ARG A 470 8.39 2.61 -35.01
C ARG A 470 8.79 1.48 -34.04
N PRO A 471 8.95 0.23 -34.52
CA PRO A 471 9.09 -0.94 -33.62
C PRO A 471 10.36 -0.93 -32.79
N LYS A 472 11.47 -0.33 -33.26
CA LYS A 472 12.71 -0.24 -32.48
C LYS A 472 12.53 0.63 -31.24
N GLU A 473 11.80 1.71 -31.34
CA GLU A 473 11.52 2.60 -30.22
C GLU A 473 10.47 1.98 -29.28
N ALA A 474 9.50 1.25 -29.84
CA ALA A 474 8.55 0.49 -29.04
C ALA A 474 9.25 -0.57 -28.15
N ILE A 475 10.31 -1.24 -28.65
CA ILE A 475 11.13 -2.16 -27.85
C ILE A 475 11.66 -1.45 -26.60
N ALA A 476 12.27 -0.28 -26.76
CA ALA A 476 12.83 0.48 -25.63
C ALA A 476 11.74 0.88 -24.61
N ALA A 477 10.56 1.29 -25.09
CA ALA A 477 9.45 1.63 -24.22
C ALA A 477 8.96 0.42 -23.38
N TYR A 478 8.75 -0.74 -24.00
CA TYR A 478 8.35 -1.95 -23.28
C TYR A 478 9.45 -2.48 -22.34
N GLU A 479 10.72 -2.38 -22.73
CA GLU A 479 11.84 -2.76 -21.85
C GLU A 479 11.87 -1.86 -20.60
N LYS A 480 11.63 -0.56 -20.77
CA LYS A 480 11.53 0.37 -19.64
C LYS A 480 10.31 0.09 -18.78
N SER A 481 9.16 -0.24 -19.37
CA SER A 481 8.00 -0.70 -18.60
C SER A 481 8.31 -1.92 -17.72
N LEU A 482 9.04 -2.90 -18.26
CA LEU A 482 9.44 -4.11 -17.54
C LEU A 482 10.54 -3.87 -16.48
N GLU A 483 11.33 -2.80 -16.62
CA GLU A 483 12.25 -2.36 -15.57
C GLU A 483 11.49 -1.77 -14.36
N LEU A 484 10.46 -0.93 -14.64
CA LEU A 484 9.67 -0.25 -13.61
C LEU A 484 8.65 -1.18 -12.96
N MET A 485 8.04 -2.06 -13.75
CA MET A 485 7.01 -3.01 -13.33
C MET A 485 7.34 -4.41 -13.87
N PRO A 486 8.23 -5.15 -13.22
CA PRO A 486 8.70 -6.45 -13.70
C PRO A 486 7.56 -7.45 -13.87
N ASN A 487 7.74 -8.32 -14.86
CA ASN A 487 6.86 -9.46 -15.11
C ASN A 487 5.46 -9.17 -15.63
N ARG A 488 5.10 -7.91 -15.92
CA ARG A 488 3.79 -7.59 -16.51
C ARG A 488 3.58 -8.32 -17.85
N THR A 489 2.45 -9.00 -17.94
CA THR A 489 2.12 -9.85 -19.10
C THR A 489 1.93 -9.03 -20.37
N ASN A 490 1.21 -7.89 -20.29
CA ASN A 490 0.98 -7.01 -21.44
C ASN A 490 2.28 -6.40 -21.98
N ALA A 491 3.17 -5.94 -21.13
CA ALA A 491 4.48 -5.43 -21.52
C ALA A 491 5.35 -6.51 -22.19
N LYS A 492 5.37 -7.75 -21.65
CA LYS A 492 6.08 -8.88 -22.26
C LYS A 492 5.54 -9.22 -23.66
N GLN A 493 4.21 -9.25 -23.81
CA GLN A 493 3.57 -9.50 -25.09
C GLN A 493 3.82 -8.36 -26.08
N GLY A 494 3.75 -7.10 -25.62
CA GLY A 494 4.07 -5.91 -26.40
C GLY A 494 5.50 -5.93 -26.91
N LEU A 495 6.46 -6.21 -26.03
CA LEU A 495 7.88 -6.37 -26.39
C LEU A 495 8.09 -7.45 -27.42
N ALA A 496 7.42 -8.59 -27.29
CA ALA A 496 7.51 -9.68 -28.27
C ALA A 496 6.93 -9.25 -29.64
N ARG A 497 5.81 -8.51 -29.67
CA ARG A 497 5.26 -7.94 -30.92
C ARG A 497 6.25 -6.95 -31.56
N ALA A 498 6.83 -6.05 -30.75
CA ALA A 498 7.78 -5.04 -31.22
C ALA A 498 9.05 -5.66 -31.80
N ARG A 499 9.62 -6.68 -31.16
CA ARG A 499 10.78 -7.42 -31.65
C ARG A 499 10.51 -8.11 -32.98
N ARG A 500 9.35 -8.77 -33.13
CA ARG A 500 8.94 -9.38 -34.41
C ARG A 500 8.81 -8.33 -35.52
N ALA A 501 8.17 -7.20 -35.23
CA ALA A 501 8.00 -6.11 -36.21
C ALA A 501 9.34 -5.45 -36.61
N ALA A 502 10.32 -5.43 -35.71
CA ALA A 502 11.67 -4.92 -35.98
C ALA A 502 12.57 -5.94 -36.69
N GLY A 503 12.14 -7.17 -36.93
CA GLY A 503 12.97 -8.24 -37.49
C GLY A 503 14.06 -8.75 -36.52
N VAL A 504 13.92 -8.48 -35.22
CA VAL A 504 14.84 -8.97 -34.20
C VAL A 504 14.39 -10.35 -33.76
N THR A 505 15.12 -11.39 -34.17
CA THR A 505 14.88 -12.76 -33.70
C THR A 505 15.26 -12.87 -32.22
N ALA A 506 14.41 -13.50 -31.42
CA ALA A 506 14.75 -13.81 -30.05
C ALA A 506 16.02 -14.70 -30.03
N GLU A 507 17.08 -14.25 -29.37
CA GLU A 507 18.22 -15.15 -29.08
C GLU A 507 17.68 -16.38 -28.33
N ARG A 508 17.92 -17.57 -28.88
CA ARG A 508 17.69 -18.81 -28.11
C ARG A 508 18.52 -18.73 -26.85
N PRO A 509 17.98 -19.04 -25.67
CA PRO A 509 18.78 -19.14 -24.46
C PRO A 509 19.92 -20.12 -24.77
N ARG A 510 21.17 -19.66 -24.58
CA ARG A 510 22.35 -20.52 -24.69
C ARG A 510 22.16 -21.66 -23.70
N SER A 511 21.96 -22.87 -24.21
CA SER A 511 22.02 -24.07 -23.38
C SER A 511 23.39 -24.07 -22.70
N SER A 512 23.40 -23.97 -21.38
CA SER A 512 24.62 -24.19 -20.60
C SER A 512 24.99 -25.66 -20.77
N SER A 513 25.86 -25.96 -21.74
CA SER A 513 26.53 -27.24 -21.81
C SER A 513 27.42 -27.36 -20.59
N ALA A 514 26.99 -28.17 -19.63
CA ALA A 514 27.83 -28.60 -18.55
C ALA A 514 29.08 -29.32 -19.14
N PRO A 515 30.29 -29.03 -18.64
CA PRO A 515 31.47 -29.74 -19.09
C PRO A 515 31.34 -31.19 -18.63
N ALA A 516 31.50 -32.12 -19.59
CA ALA A 516 31.65 -33.55 -19.31
C ALA A 516 32.85 -33.76 -18.38
N ARG A 517 32.61 -34.36 -17.24
CA ARG A 517 33.68 -34.87 -16.37
C ARG A 517 34.32 -36.08 -17.06
N SER A 518 35.59 -35.95 -17.39
CA SER A 518 36.51 -37.07 -17.66
C SER A 518 37.16 -37.50 -16.36
#